data_b32995e3a3b3dd302d91bbad93ef472d
#
_entry.id   b32995e3a3b3dd302d91bbad93ef472d
#
_cell.length_a   1.000
_cell.length_b   1.000
_cell.length_c   1.000
_cell.angle_alpha   90.00
_cell.angle_beta   90.00
_cell.angle_gamma   90.00
#
_symmetry.space_group_name_H-M   'P 1'
#
loop_
_entity.id
_entity.type
_entity.pdbx_description
1 polymer ?
#
loop_
_entity_poly.entity_id
_entity_poly.type
_entity_poly.pdbx_seq_one_letter_code
_entity_poly.pdbx_strand_id
1 'polypeptide(L)'
;MKLKMIIGGCLIGASFFLSCTSGEKEQSNTDASVKKEIVNPNGDSELALLMRQMFDESMAAKNLILDGQPAPDFSDQFVTIHTAQETDSTVRTVEFKALSEVFLTQVERLEEAPAEERIAAHNNMVASCLACHRVYCPGPMVKIKKLKIAES
;
A
#
# COMPACT_ATOMS: atom_id res chain seq x y z
N MET A 1 -11.95 30.83 -44.85
CA MET A 1 -12.84 31.04 -46.03
C MET A 1 -13.88 29.95 -46.08
N LYS A 2 -15.20 30.40 -46.07
CA LYS A 2 -16.45 29.68 -46.43
C LYS A 2 -16.85 28.49 -45.59
N LEU A 3 -17.65 28.56 -44.51
CA LEU A 3 -19.11 28.85 -44.45
C LEU A 3 -19.93 28.08 -45.48
N LYS A 4 -20.65 27.02 -45.03
CA LYS A 4 -21.95 26.64 -45.56
C LYS A 4 -22.86 26.07 -44.49
N MET A 5 -23.85 26.88 -44.17
CA MET A 5 -25.04 26.60 -43.40
C MET A 5 -26.05 25.93 -44.35
N ILE A 6 -26.72 24.86 -43.94
CA ILE A 6 -27.99 24.44 -44.55
C ILE A 6 -28.97 24.14 -43.41
N ILE A 7 -30.05 24.91 -43.52
CA ILE A 7 -31.27 24.87 -42.69
C ILE A 7 -32.28 23.94 -43.39
N GLY A 8 -33.07 23.24 -42.63
CA GLY A 8 -34.31 22.59 -43.05
C GLY A 8 -34.72 21.61 -41.95
N GLY A 9 -35.74 21.67 -41.23
CA GLY A 9 -37.05 22.24 -41.41
C GLY A 9 -38.09 21.12 -41.27
N CYS A 10 -38.99 21.26 -40.26
CA CYS A 10 -40.37 20.71 -40.19
C CYS A 10 -40.54 19.19 -39.92
N LEU A 11 -41.48 18.68 -39.16
CA LEU A 11 -42.81 19.04 -38.63
C LEU A 11 -43.29 17.99 -37.62
N ILE A 12 -43.83 18.44 -36.54
CA ILE A 12 -45.08 18.03 -35.83
C ILE A 12 -45.53 16.58 -35.91
N GLY A 13 -45.65 15.95 -34.73
CA GLY A 13 -46.41 14.74 -34.50
C GLY A 13 -46.73 14.61 -33.04
N ALA A 14 -47.80 15.22 -32.56
CA ALA A 14 -48.36 15.04 -31.24
C ALA A 14 -49.10 13.70 -31.22
N SER A 15 -48.75 12.85 -30.27
CA SER A 15 -49.66 11.75 -29.86
C SER A 15 -49.55 11.55 -28.34
N PHE A 16 -50.60 11.97 -27.69
CA PHE A 16 -50.94 11.64 -26.30
C PHE A 16 -51.19 10.15 -26.17
N PHE A 17 -50.44 9.48 -25.30
CA PHE A 17 -50.96 8.32 -24.62
C PHE A 17 -50.68 8.42 -23.14
N LEU A 18 -51.75 8.62 -22.37
CA LEU A 18 -51.77 8.29 -20.95
C LEU A 18 -51.69 6.76 -20.83
N SER A 19 -50.83 6.23 -20.01
CA SER A 19 -51.14 5.05 -19.20
C SER A 19 -50.13 4.76 -18.11
N CYS A 20 -50.63 4.74 -16.89
CA CYS A 20 -50.33 3.91 -15.75
C CYS A 20 -48.95 3.73 -15.23
N THR A 21 -48.80 4.33 -14.08
CA THR A 21 -48.14 3.88 -12.82
C THR A 21 -47.71 2.41 -12.82
N SER A 22 -46.40 2.17 -12.72
CA SER A 22 -45.84 1.07 -11.95
C SER A 22 -44.43 1.48 -11.52
N GLY A 23 -44.19 1.48 -10.21
CA GLY A 23 -42.94 1.85 -9.61
C GLY A 23 -41.82 0.89 -10.02
N GLU A 24 -40.93 1.37 -10.84
CA GLU A 24 -39.64 0.72 -11.07
C GLU A 24 -38.62 1.36 -10.15
N LYS A 25 -38.18 0.55 -9.20
CA LYS A 25 -37.03 0.84 -8.36
C LYS A 25 -35.84 0.97 -9.30
N GLU A 26 -35.32 2.18 -9.40
CA GLU A 26 -33.99 2.45 -9.96
C GLU A 26 -32.97 1.66 -9.12
N GLN A 27 -32.55 0.55 -9.66
CA GLN A 27 -31.42 -0.21 -9.12
C GLN A 27 -30.17 0.49 -9.63
N SER A 28 -29.73 1.48 -8.86
CA SER A 28 -28.41 2.09 -9.00
C SER A 28 -27.36 0.98 -8.78
N ASN A 29 -26.87 0.42 -9.87
CA ASN A 29 -25.64 -0.38 -9.85
C ASN A 29 -24.46 0.58 -9.61
N THR A 30 -24.28 0.99 -8.37
CA THR A 30 -22.99 1.42 -7.88
C THR A 30 -22.17 0.15 -7.70
N ASP A 31 -21.27 -0.10 -8.63
CA ASP A 31 -20.16 -1.03 -8.50
C ASP A 31 -19.23 -0.48 -7.38
N ALA A 32 -19.69 -0.66 -6.15
CA ALA A 32 -18.88 -0.46 -4.96
C ALA A 32 -17.99 -1.69 -4.87
N SER A 33 -16.76 -1.55 -5.40
CA SER A 33 -15.65 -2.38 -4.99
C SER A 33 -15.68 -2.46 -3.46
N VAL A 34 -16.25 -3.54 -2.93
CA VAL A 34 -16.24 -3.85 -1.51
C VAL A 34 -14.80 -4.11 -1.14
N LYS A 35 -14.09 -3.04 -0.76
CA LYS A 35 -12.82 -3.14 -0.06
C LYS A 35 -13.12 -3.97 1.18
N LYS A 36 -12.70 -5.25 1.14
CA LYS A 36 -12.85 -6.18 2.26
C LYS A 36 -12.14 -5.54 3.45
N GLU A 37 -12.92 -4.93 4.32
CA GLU A 37 -12.42 -4.36 5.57
C GLU A 37 -11.81 -5.50 6.36
N ILE A 38 -10.52 -5.45 6.58
CA ILE A 38 -9.82 -6.41 7.44
C ILE A 38 -10.24 -6.05 8.86
N VAL A 39 -11.28 -6.70 9.33
CA VAL A 39 -11.73 -6.55 10.72
C VAL A 39 -10.69 -7.23 11.60
N ASN A 40 -9.79 -6.42 12.18
CA ASN A 40 -8.95 -6.86 13.28
C ASN A 40 -9.81 -6.83 14.55
N PRO A 41 -10.17 -7.98 15.14
CA PRO A 41 -11.06 -8.02 16.31
C PRO A 41 -10.47 -7.31 17.54
N ASN A 42 -9.16 -7.07 17.58
CA ASN A 42 -8.43 -6.38 18.64
C ASN A 42 -8.06 -4.94 18.29
N GLY A 43 -8.59 -4.38 17.17
CA GLY A 43 -8.16 -3.08 16.65
C GLY A 43 -6.77 -3.10 16.03
N ASP A 44 -6.37 -1.94 15.49
CA ASP A 44 -5.03 -1.74 14.93
C ASP A 44 -4.17 -1.04 16.00
N SER A 45 -3.18 -1.73 16.57
CA SER A 45 -2.20 -1.10 17.44
C SER A 45 -1.29 -0.16 16.63
N GLU A 46 -0.67 0.81 17.31
CA GLU A 46 0.28 1.74 16.67
C GLU A 46 1.40 0.97 15.95
N LEU A 47 1.94 -0.08 16.58
CA LEU A 47 2.99 -0.89 15.98
C LEU A 47 2.48 -1.64 14.74
N ALA A 48 1.22 -2.11 14.74
CA ALA A 48 0.64 -2.76 13.56
C ALA A 48 0.44 -1.78 12.39
N LEU A 49 0.05 -0.55 12.68
CA LEU A 49 -0.06 0.53 11.69
C LEU A 49 1.32 0.89 11.12
N LEU A 50 2.32 1.06 11.99
CA LEU A 50 3.70 1.33 11.59
C LEU A 50 4.25 0.22 10.67
N MET A 51 4.01 -1.07 10.98
CA MET A 51 4.43 -2.18 10.13
C MET A 51 3.80 -2.15 8.73
N ARG A 52 2.55 -1.68 8.61
CA ARG A 52 1.92 -1.50 7.29
C ARG A 52 2.55 -0.34 6.53
N GLN A 53 2.81 0.78 7.18
CA GLN A 53 3.51 1.91 6.59
C GLN A 53 4.90 1.51 6.10
N MET A 54 5.70 0.82 6.94
CA MET A 54 7.02 0.29 6.57
C MET A 54 6.93 -0.60 5.32
N PHE A 55 5.91 -1.47 5.24
CA PHE A 55 5.71 -2.31 4.06
C PHE A 55 5.40 -1.49 2.80
N ASP A 56 4.51 -0.50 2.89
CA ASP A 56 4.07 0.29 1.75
C ASP A 56 5.21 1.19 1.24
N GLU A 57 6.00 1.79 2.13
CA GLU A 57 7.19 2.57 1.78
C GLU A 57 8.30 1.68 1.18
N SER A 58 8.51 0.48 1.74
CA SER A 58 9.46 -0.48 1.16
C SER A 58 9.04 -0.97 -0.24
N MET A 59 7.74 -1.09 -0.50
CA MET A 59 7.23 -1.42 -1.83
C MET A 59 7.45 -0.26 -2.81
N ALA A 60 7.25 0.97 -2.38
CA ALA A 60 7.56 2.15 -3.19
C ALA A 60 9.06 2.23 -3.52
N ALA A 61 9.93 2.02 -2.52
CA ALA A 61 11.38 1.98 -2.71
C ALA A 61 11.80 0.89 -3.70
N LYS A 62 11.21 -0.32 -3.59
CA LYS A 62 11.44 -1.41 -4.57
C LYS A 62 11.16 -0.96 -6.00
N ASN A 63 10.03 -0.30 -6.24
CA ASN A 63 9.64 0.14 -7.58
C ASN A 63 10.63 1.19 -8.12
N LEU A 64 11.01 2.18 -7.29
CA LEU A 64 12.02 3.18 -7.67
C LEU A 64 13.37 2.54 -8.03
N ILE A 65 13.84 1.58 -7.24
CA ILE A 65 15.10 0.87 -7.49
C ILE A 65 15.03 0.09 -8.81
N LEU A 66 13.92 -0.57 -9.11
CA LEU A 66 13.71 -1.28 -10.38
C LEU A 66 13.70 -0.33 -11.57
N ASP A 67 13.26 0.92 -11.39
CA ASP A 67 13.30 1.99 -12.39
C ASP A 67 14.66 2.71 -12.42
N GLY A 68 15.68 2.21 -11.72
CA GLY A 68 17.04 2.77 -11.67
C GLY A 68 17.17 4.03 -10.80
N GLN A 69 16.13 4.39 -10.06
CA GLN A 69 16.11 5.55 -9.17
C GLN A 69 16.71 5.21 -7.79
N PRO A 70 17.18 6.23 -7.01
CA PRO A 70 17.56 6.03 -5.62
C PRO A 70 16.37 5.59 -4.77
N ALA A 71 16.64 4.93 -3.64
CA ALA A 71 15.64 4.75 -2.61
C ALA A 71 15.18 6.14 -2.10
N PRO A 72 13.91 6.30 -1.72
CA PRO A 72 13.47 7.53 -1.07
C PRO A 72 14.04 7.60 0.35
N ASP A 73 14.08 8.80 0.92
CA ASP A 73 14.22 8.94 2.36
C ASP A 73 13.00 8.30 3.03
N PHE A 74 13.24 7.35 3.93
CA PHE A 74 12.16 6.70 4.65
C PHE A 74 11.65 7.58 5.78
N SER A 75 10.43 7.32 6.21
CA SER A 75 9.80 8.10 7.27
C SER A 75 10.60 8.04 8.58
N ASP A 76 10.86 9.21 9.18
CA ASP A 76 11.41 9.33 10.53
C ASP A 76 10.58 8.57 11.58
N GLN A 77 9.34 8.22 11.24
CA GLN A 77 8.48 7.42 12.12
C GLN A 77 9.00 5.98 12.31
N PHE A 78 9.89 5.46 11.45
CA PHE A 78 10.42 4.11 11.59
C PHE A 78 11.14 3.91 12.93
N VAL A 79 11.79 4.95 13.47
CA VAL A 79 12.42 4.87 14.80
C VAL A 79 11.42 4.62 15.93
N THR A 80 10.13 4.94 15.72
CA THR A 80 9.07 4.68 16.70
C THR A 80 8.76 3.19 16.87
N ILE A 81 9.39 2.29 16.08
CA ILE A 81 9.32 0.84 16.28
C ILE A 81 9.68 0.45 17.72
N HIS A 82 10.51 1.26 18.39
CA HIS A 82 10.90 1.03 19.79
C HIS A 82 9.84 1.45 20.81
N THR A 83 8.90 2.30 20.45
CA THR A 83 7.95 2.94 21.39
C THR A 83 6.49 2.79 21.00
N ALA A 84 6.19 2.52 19.72
CA ALA A 84 4.82 2.36 19.25
C ALA A 84 4.09 1.26 20.01
N GLN A 85 2.86 1.52 20.44
CA GLN A 85 2.08 0.59 21.24
C GLN A 85 1.81 -0.70 20.47
N GLU A 86 2.21 -1.82 21.04
CA GLU A 86 2.02 -3.16 20.50
C GLU A 86 0.64 -3.75 20.84
N THR A 87 0.22 -4.77 20.09
CA THR A 87 -0.99 -5.55 20.41
C THR A 87 -0.72 -6.53 21.56
N ASP A 88 0.48 -7.09 21.62
CA ASP A 88 0.93 -8.06 22.61
C ASP A 88 2.20 -7.54 23.30
N SER A 89 2.08 -7.20 24.59
CA SER A 89 3.17 -6.62 25.37
C SER A 89 4.36 -7.58 25.55
N THR A 90 4.19 -8.88 25.31
CA THR A 90 5.26 -9.87 25.43
C THR A 90 6.34 -9.75 24.35
N VAL A 91 6.09 -9.00 23.27
CA VAL A 91 7.08 -8.77 22.20
C VAL A 91 8.21 -7.82 22.61
N ARG A 92 8.04 -7.01 23.66
CA ARG A 92 9.02 -5.99 24.12
C ARG A 92 10.21 -6.63 24.86
N THR A 93 10.96 -7.45 24.16
CA THR A 93 12.15 -8.11 24.68
C THR A 93 13.44 -7.40 24.27
N VAL A 94 14.56 -7.75 24.91
CA VAL A 94 15.90 -7.27 24.49
C VAL A 94 16.20 -7.70 23.05
N GLU A 95 15.77 -8.92 22.67
CA GLU A 95 15.94 -9.43 21.30
C GLU A 95 15.10 -8.64 20.29
N PHE A 96 13.85 -8.26 20.62
CA PHE A 96 13.04 -7.39 19.77
C PHE A 96 13.76 -6.07 19.51
N LYS A 97 14.31 -5.46 20.58
CA LYS A 97 15.07 -4.22 20.45
C LYS A 97 16.26 -4.40 19.52
N ALA A 98 17.07 -5.45 19.72
CA ALA A 98 18.24 -5.72 18.87
C ALA A 98 17.87 -5.94 17.40
N LEU A 99 16.81 -6.69 17.11
CA LEU A 99 16.33 -6.91 15.74
C LEU A 99 15.80 -5.63 15.09
N SER A 100 15.14 -4.78 15.87
CA SER A 100 14.67 -3.47 15.40
C SER A 100 15.83 -2.52 15.05
N GLU A 101 16.88 -2.50 15.87
CA GLU A 101 18.12 -1.73 15.59
C GLU A 101 18.78 -2.22 14.28
N VAL A 102 18.86 -3.54 14.08
CA VAL A 102 19.37 -4.10 12.82
C VAL A 102 18.53 -3.62 11.63
N PHE A 103 17.21 -3.63 11.75
CA PHE A 103 16.33 -3.14 10.69
C PHE A 103 16.61 -1.66 10.37
N LEU A 104 16.65 -0.78 11.38
CA LEU A 104 16.91 0.65 11.18
C LEU A 104 18.27 0.89 10.52
N THR A 105 19.31 0.15 10.93
CA THR A 105 20.63 0.20 10.27
C THR A 105 20.56 -0.21 8.79
N GLN A 106 19.70 -1.19 8.43
CA GLN A 106 19.56 -1.57 7.02
C GLN A 106 18.77 -0.53 6.21
N VAL A 107 17.85 0.20 6.84
CA VAL A 107 17.17 1.35 6.22
C VAL A 107 18.17 2.43 5.86
N GLU A 108 18.98 2.89 6.82
CA GLU A 108 20.04 3.89 6.61
C GLU A 108 21.01 3.48 5.48
N ARG A 109 21.43 2.22 5.47
CA ARG A 109 22.32 1.70 4.40
C ARG A 109 21.66 1.70 3.03
N LEU A 110 20.34 1.50 2.95
CA LEU A 110 19.62 1.55 1.69
C LEU A 110 19.51 2.99 1.18
N GLU A 111 19.24 3.95 2.06
CA GLU A 111 19.15 5.38 1.70
C GLU A 111 20.47 5.89 1.12
N GLU A 112 21.60 5.46 1.70
CA GLU A 112 22.93 5.86 1.28
C GLU A 112 23.52 5.02 0.13
N ALA A 113 22.82 3.94 -0.32
CA ALA A 113 23.39 2.97 -1.25
C ALA A 113 23.66 3.56 -2.64
N PRO A 114 24.88 3.38 -3.20
CA PRO A 114 25.15 3.71 -4.58
C PRO A 114 24.36 2.82 -5.53
N ALA A 115 24.19 3.22 -6.79
CA ALA A 115 23.28 2.59 -7.75
C ALA A 115 23.49 1.08 -7.87
N GLU A 116 24.72 0.63 -7.91
CA GLU A 116 25.12 -0.76 -8.05
C GLU A 116 24.83 -1.64 -6.83
N GLU A 117 24.64 -1.04 -5.66
CA GLU A 117 24.40 -1.76 -4.41
C GLU A 117 22.94 -1.70 -3.94
N ARG A 118 22.09 -0.88 -4.57
CA ARG A 118 20.72 -0.64 -4.11
C ARG A 118 19.87 -1.91 -4.01
N ILE A 119 19.99 -2.82 -4.98
CA ILE A 119 19.25 -4.08 -4.96
C ILE A 119 19.68 -4.94 -3.76
N ALA A 120 20.98 -5.06 -3.53
CA ALA A 120 21.51 -5.81 -2.39
C ALA A 120 21.12 -5.16 -1.06
N ALA A 121 21.24 -3.84 -0.93
CA ALA A 121 20.86 -3.09 0.27
C ALA A 121 19.36 -3.25 0.57
N HIS A 122 18.51 -3.11 -0.45
CA HIS A 122 17.06 -3.34 -0.30
C HIS A 122 16.74 -4.78 0.14
N ASN A 123 17.37 -5.78 -0.47
CA ASN A 123 17.18 -7.17 -0.10
C ASN A 123 17.66 -7.48 1.33
N ASN A 124 18.72 -6.81 1.80
CA ASN A 124 19.21 -6.90 3.18
C ASN A 124 18.21 -6.30 4.18
N MET A 125 17.63 -5.14 3.85
CA MET A 125 16.55 -4.56 4.65
C MET A 125 15.35 -5.51 4.74
N VAL A 126 14.91 -6.09 3.62
CA VAL A 126 13.82 -7.07 3.61
C VAL A 126 14.18 -8.34 4.42
N ALA A 127 15.45 -8.76 4.38
CA ALA A 127 15.91 -9.90 5.17
C ALA A 127 15.82 -9.62 6.67
N SER A 128 16.12 -8.40 7.14
CA SER A 128 15.96 -8.01 8.55
C SER A 128 14.49 -8.02 8.98
N CYS A 129 13.56 -7.57 8.13
CA CYS A 129 12.12 -7.70 8.36
C CYS A 129 11.73 -9.17 8.58
N LEU A 130 12.19 -10.05 7.70
CA LEU A 130 11.88 -11.48 7.78
C LEU A 130 12.52 -12.16 9.00
N ALA A 131 13.70 -11.73 9.45
CA ALA A 131 14.37 -12.25 10.64
C ALA A 131 13.53 -11.95 11.89
N CYS A 132 13.11 -10.70 12.07
CA CYS A 132 12.25 -10.28 13.18
C CYS A 132 10.89 -11.01 13.14
N HIS A 133 10.22 -10.98 11.99
CA HIS A 133 8.90 -11.59 11.84
C HIS A 133 8.88 -13.10 12.03
N ARG A 134 9.98 -13.79 11.80
CA ARG A 134 10.10 -15.24 12.09
C ARG A 134 9.95 -15.55 13.58
N VAL A 135 10.40 -14.64 14.41
CA VAL A 135 10.38 -14.81 15.88
C VAL A 135 9.04 -14.35 16.47
N TYR A 136 8.58 -13.17 16.07
CA TYR A 136 7.50 -12.49 16.78
C TYR A 136 6.14 -12.55 16.09
N CYS A 137 6.10 -12.53 14.75
CA CYS A 137 4.84 -12.46 14.02
C CYS A 137 4.94 -13.09 12.62
N PRO A 138 4.90 -14.42 12.49
CA PRO A 138 5.15 -15.10 11.22
C PRO A 138 4.06 -14.89 10.16
N GLY A 139 2.85 -14.45 10.54
CA GLY A 139 1.73 -14.26 9.62
C GLY A 139 2.04 -13.40 8.38
N PRO A 140 2.64 -12.21 8.53
CA PRO A 140 2.96 -11.33 7.40
C PRO A 140 4.10 -11.80 6.50
N MET A 141 4.86 -12.83 6.84
CA MET A 141 6.07 -13.22 6.10
C MET A 141 5.85 -13.47 4.61
N VAL A 142 4.69 -14.03 4.22
CA VAL A 142 4.35 -14.26 2.81
C VAL A 142 4.23 -12.93 2.06
N LYS A 143 3.65 -11.91 2.71
CA LYS A 143 3.52 -10.56 2.15
C LYS A 143 4.89 -9.90 2.06
N ILE A 144 5.71 -9.96 3.12
CA ILE A 144 7.05 -9.36 3.19
C ILE A 144 7.98 -9.93 2.11
N LYS A 145 7.92 -11.23 1.82
CA LYS A 145 8.71 -11.85 0.75
C LYS A 145 8.48 -11.22 -0.62
N LYS A 146 7.32 -10.59 -0.87
CA LYS A 146 7.04 -9.90 -2.14
C LYS A 146 7.87 -8.63 -2.33
N LEU A 147 8.45 -8.09 -1.25
CA LEU A 147 9.36 -6.95 -1.32
C LEU A 147 10.69 -7.31 -1.97
N LYS A 148 11.12 -8.56 -1.95
CA LYS A 148 12.41 -8.95 -2.53
C LYS A 148 12.50 -8.62 -4.03
N ILE A 149 13.68 -8.16 -4.43
CA ILE A 149 14.08 -7.96 -5.82
C ILE A 149 14.92 -9.17 -6.22
N ALA A 150 14.64 -9.75 -7.41
CA ALA A 150 15.46 -10.83 -7.94
C ALA A 150 16.86 -10.29 -8.29
N GLU A 151 17.89 -10.99 -7.85
CA GLU A 151 19.26 -10.72 -8.26
C GLU A 151 19.50 -11.40 -9.61
N SER A 152 19.97 -10.63 -10.57
CA SER A 152 20.29 -11.10 -11.93
C SER A 152 21.62 -11.83 -11.97
#